data_adf58a41821dac3042f78a4c7b9b83fb
#
_entry.id   adf58a41821dac3042f78a4c7b9b83fb
#
_cell.length_a   1.000
_cell.length_b   1.000
_cell.length_c   1.000
_cell.angle_alpha   90.00
_cell.angle_beta   90.00
_cell.angle_gamma   90.00
#
_symmetry.space_group_name_H-M   'P 1'
#
loop_
_entity.id
_entity.type
_entity.pdbx_description
1 polymer ?
#
loop_
_entity_poly.entity_id
_entity_poly.type
_entity_poly.pdbx_seq_one_letter_code
_entity_poly.pdbx_strand_id
1 'polypeptide(L)'
;MTTEDDKGGRTATVSRWLPFSCVDGPGNRLVLFLQGCNFRCPGCHNPHTIGLCDHCGDCVPGCPSGALALIDGRVRWQASLCTHCDRCLDACPRSASPKTHQMSVAEVLVLLRRYGPLLTGITVSGGEATTQLPFVVALFAAIKAAPDLAHLTCLLDSNGSLGETGWQRLLPVLDGAMIDLKGWRESVHHSLTGQGRERVLASLQLLARAGKLAELRLLQVPGRSDFLDAGGGLDAGLTDFLQTLGPVPIRLNGFRHHGVRGEAMGWQEAAMEELDRLSNALKVKGFGPVSLPPL
;
A
#
# COMPACT_ATOMS: atom_id res chain seq x y z
N MET A 1 -11.44 -23.89 -26.21
CA MET A 1 -10.23 -24.54 -25.68
C MET A 1 -9.94 -23.91 -24.33
N THR A 2 -10.50 -24.50 -23.28
CA THR A 2 -10.25 -24.13 -21.89
C THR A 2 -8.94 -24.80 -21.49
N THR A 3 -7.91 -23.99 -21.26
CA THR A 3 -6.58 -24.45 -20.86
C THR A 3 -6.61 -25.04 -19.46
N GLU A 4 -5.95 -26.16 -19.26
CA GLU A 4 -5.85 -26.97 -18.01
C GLU A 4 -5.13 -26.26 -16.83
N ASP A 5 -4.90 -24.95 -16.89
CA ASP A 5 -4.18 -24.16 -15.87
C ASP A 5 -5.02 -23.71 -14.65
N ASP A 6 -6.27 -24.14 -14.52
CA ASP A 6 -7.19 -23.64 -13.49
C ASP A 6 -7.35 -24.57 -12.27
N LYS A 7 -6.51 -25.61 -12.10
CA LYS A 7 -6.55 -26.53 -10.95
C LYS A 7 -5.70 -26.11 -9.75
N GLY A 8 -4.88 -25.06 -9.87
CA GLY A 8 -4.16 -24.44 -8.77
C GLY A 8 -4.57 -22.98 -8.68
N GLY A 9 -5.58 -22.65 -7.87
CA GLY A 9 -6.09 -21.29 -7.72
C GLY A 9 -4.95 -20.27 -7.53
N ARG A 10 -5.06 -19.07 -8.15
CA ARG A 10 -4.03 -18.03 -8.05
C ARG A 10 -3.66 -17.74 -6.61
N THR A 11 -2.35 -17.75 -6.32
CA THR A 11 -1.79 -17.47 -5.00
C THR A 11 -1.04 -16.15 -4.99
N ALA A 12 -0.91 -15.57 -3.80
CA ALA A 12 -0.07 -14.40 -3.54
C ALA A 12 0.84 -14.64 -2.34
N THR A 13 1.98 -13.98 -2.36
CA THR A 13 2.84 -13.86 -1.17
C THR A 13 2.31 -12.75 -0.29
N VAL A 14 1.74 -13.13 0.84
CA VAL A 14 1.12 -12.25 1.84
C VAL A 14 2.07 -12.08 3.01
N SER A 15 2.38 -10.84 3.37
CA SER A 15 3.21 -10.54 4.53
C SER A 15 2.42 -10.61 5.83
N ARG A 16 1.20 -10.11 5.84
CA ARG A 16 0.24 -10.21 6.96
C ARG A 16 -1.17 -9.87 6.52
N TRP A 17 -2.13 -10.11 7.39
CA TRP A 17 -3.49 -9.55 7.25
C TRP A 17 -3.99 -9.04 8.60
N LEU A 18 -4.92 -8.09 8.54
CA LEU A 18 -5.68 -7.61 9.69
C LEU A 18 -7.14 -7.98 9.49
N PRO A 19 -7.76 -8.69 10.45
CA PRO A 19 -9.18 -9.02 10.35
C PRO A 19 -10.08 -7.78 10.40
N PHE A 20 -9.60 -6.69 11.04
CA PHE A 20 -10.32 -5.43 11.19
C PHE A 20 -9.39 -4.24 11.07
N SER A 21 -9.80 -3.23 10.32
CA SER A 21 -9.18 -1.92 10.29
C SER A 21 -10.20 -0.86 9.91
N CYS A 22 -10.18 0.26 10.62
CA CYS A 22 -10.98 1.46 10.33
C CYS A 22 -10.13 2.61 9.76
N VAL A 23 -8.84 2.35 9.46
CA VAL A 23 -7.88 3.37 8.97
C VAL A 23 -7.38 3.08 7.54
N ASP A 24 -7.66 1.90 7.03
CA ASP A 24 -7.23 1.46 5.69
C ASP A 24 -8.37 1.58 4.65
N GLY A 25 -9.11 2.66 4.71
CA GLY A 25 -10.26 3.00 3.88
C GLY A 25 -11.54 3.15 4.70
N PRO A 26 -12.66 3.58 4.07
CA PRO A 26 -13.91 3.82 4.77
C PRO A 26 -14.53 2.52 5.29
N GLY A 27 -15.12 2.62 6.47
CA GLY A 27 -15.79 1.51 7.15
C GLY A 27 -14.82 0.56 7.85
N ASN A 28 -15.31 -0.64 8.16
CA ASN A 28 -14.52 -1.69 8.81
C ASN A 28 -14.06 -2.72 7.77
N ARG A 29 -12.76 -2.92 7.64
CA ARG A 29 -12.18 -3.65 6.51
C ARG A 29 -11.27 -4.78 6.96
N LEU A 30 -11.34 -5.92 6.26
CA LEU A 30 -10.23 -6.85 6.26
C LEU A 30 -9.11 -6.25 5.40
N VAL A 31 -7.88 -6.21 5.91
CA VAL A 31 -6.73 -5.69 5.17
C VAL A 31 -5.75 -6.81 4.87
N LEU A 32 -5.40 -6.96 3.60
CA LEU A 32 -4.41 -7.92 3.12
C LEU A 32 -3.17 -7.18 2.66
N PHE A 33 -2.03 -7.44 3.30
CA PHE A 33 -0.75 -6.83 2.93
C PHE A 33 0.09 -7.79 2.09
N LEU A 34 0.29 -7.47 0.83
CA LEU A 34 1.08 -8.27 -0.10
C LEU A 34 2.58 -7.94 0.04
N GLN A 35 3.42 -8.94 -0.22
CA GLN A 35 4.86 -8.80 -0.24
C GLN A 35 5.34 -8.37 -1.63
N GLY A 36 6.36 -7.52 -1.68
CA GLY A 36 6.95 -6.97 -2.90
C GLY A 36 6.52 -5.52 -3.16
N CYS A 37 7.48 -4.67 -3.52
CA CYS A 37 7.25 -3.29 -3.90
C CYS A 37 8.21 -2.90 -5.02
N ASN A 38 7.74 -2.11 -5.96
CA ASN A 38 8.54 -1.55 -7.04
C ASN A 38 9.12 -0.16 -6.71
N PHE A 39 8.75 0.43 -5.56
CA PHE A 39 9.38 1.63 -5.00
C PHE A 39 10.43 1.25 -3.95
N ARG A 40 11.37 2.19 -3.67
CA ARG A 40 12.40 2.04 -2.64
C ARG A 40 12.48 3.31 -1.79
N CYS A 41 11.33 3.65 -1.19
CA CYS A 41 11.21 4.85 -0.38
C CYS A 41 12.13 4.77 0.85
N PRO A 42 13.06 5.72 1.05
CA PRO A 42 13.88 5.75 2.26
C PRO A 42 13.04 5.84 3.53
N GLY A 43 11.96 6.64 3.51
CA GLY A 43 11.01 6.78 4.62
C GLY A 43 9.90 5.72 4.68
N CYS A 44 10.13 4.52 4.13
CA CYS A 44 9.13 3.45 4.16
C CYS A 44 8.89 2.93 5.59
N HIS A 45 7.62 2.88 6.03
CA HIS A 45 7.24 2.33 7.33
C HIS A 45 7.31 0.79 7.38
N ASN A 46 7.28 0.12 6.21
CA ASN A 46 7.32 -1.33 6.11
C ASN A 46 8.43 -1.79 5.14
N PRO A 47 9.70 -1.39 5.33
CA PRO A 47 10.77 -1.67 4.37
C PRO A 47 10.98 -3.16 4.11
N HIS A 48 10.62 -4.02 5.06
CA HIS A 48 10.68 -5.48 4.93
C HIS A 48 9.67 -6.07 3.93
N THR A 49 8.75 -5.25 3.43
CA THR A 49 7.80 -5.65 2.39
C THR A 49 8.27 -5.29 0.98
N ILE A 50 9.41 -4.59 0.84
CA ILE A 50 9.92 -4.15 -0.46
C ILE A 50 10.42 -5.32 -1.29
N GLY A 51 11.30 -6.15 -0.71
CA GLY A 51 11.90 -7.29 -1.40
C GLY A 51 11.06 -8.55 -1.33
N LEU A 52 11.37 -9.50 -2.21
CA LEU A 52 10.92 -10.89 -2.12
C LEU A 52 12.05 -11.74 -1.54
N CYS A 53 11.71 -12.70 -0.68
CA CYS A 53 12.69 -13.64 -0.13
C CYS A 53 13.19 -14.57 -1.25
N ASP A 54 14.51 -14.57 -1.47
CA ASP A 54 15.20 -15.45 -2.41
C ASP A 54 15.74 -16.72 -1.76
N HIS A 55 15.42 -16.92 -0.50
CA HIS A 55 15.82 -18.09 0.30
C HIS A 55 17.33 -18.24 0.51
N CYS A 56 18.13 -17.15 0.54
CA CYS A 56 19.58 -17.20 0.76
C CYS A 56 19.98 -17.87 2.09
N GLY A 57 19.11 -17.83 3.11
CA GLY A 57 19.39 -18.42 4.41
C GLY A 57 20.06 -17.51 5.45
N ASP A 58 20.50 -16.30 5.06
CA ASP A 58 21.28 -15.37 5.92
C ASP A 58 20.59 -15.04 7.26
N CYS A 59 19.27 -15.08 7.29
CA CYS A 59 18.47 -14.80 8.48
C CYS A 59 18.30 -16.01 9.42
N VAL A 60 18.61 -17.24 8.96
CA VAL A 60 18.35 -18.47 9.72
C VAL A 60 19.22 -18.57 10.97
N PRO A 61 20.58 -18.37 10.91
CA PRO A 61 21.42 -18.47 12.09
C PRO A 61 21.09 -17.43 13.17
N GLY A 62 20.55 -16.28 12.77
CA GLY A 62 20.17 -15.18 13.68
C GLY A 62 18.82 -15.35 14.37
N CYS A 63 18.06 -16.42 14.10
CA CYS A 63 16.76 -16.64 14.70
C CYS A 63 16.86 -17.28 16.09
N PRO A 64 16.64 -16.55 17.20
CA PRO A 64 16.90 -17.06 18.54
C PRO A 64 15.92 -18.15 18.99
N SER A 65 14.73 -18.17 18.39
CA SER A 65 13.69 -19.16 18.74
C SER A 65 13.68 -20.38 17.80
N GLY A 66 14.61 -20.46 16.82
CA GLY A 66 14.59 -21.53 15.83
C GLY A 66 13.38 -21.55 14.91
N ALA A 67 12.61 -20.45 14.84
CA ALA A 67 11.43 -20.34 14.00
C ALA A 67 11.75 -20.31 12.50
N LEU A 68 13.02 -20.18 12.11
CA LEU A 68 13.48 -20.21 10.72
C LEU A 68 14.39 -21.42 10.51
N ALA A 69 14.18 -22.13 9.42
CA ALA A 69 15.03 -23.23 8.98
C ALA A 69 15.23 -23.16 7.45
N LEU A 70 16.40 -23.59 6.98
CA LEU A 70 16.65 -23.82 5.57
C LEU A 70 16.34 -25.29 5.26
N ILE A 71 15.26 -25.57 4.53
CA ILE A 71 14.80 -26.91 4.18
C ILE A 71 14.67 -26.96 2.65
N ASP A 72 15.32 -27.91 2.02
CA ASP A 72 15.34 -28.08 0.56
C ASP A 72 15.66 -26.80 -0.20
N GLY A 73 16.68 -26.06 0.28
CA GLY A 73 17.10 -24.79 -0.31
C GLY A 73 16.10 -23.63 -0.14
N ARG A 74 15.10 -23.78 0.73
CA ARG A 74 14.08 -22.75 0.99
C ARG A 74 14.05 -22.41 2.48
N VAL A 75 14.05 -21.10 2.77
CA VAL A 75 13.78 -20.64 4.13
C VAL A 75 12.33 -20.90 4.46
N ARG A 76 12.11 -21.67 5.53
CA ARG A 76 10.79 -21.98 6.08
C ARG A 76 10.60 -21.25 7.40
N TRP A 77 9.46 -20.64 7.57
CA TRP A 77 9.07 -19.95 8.78
C TRP A 77 7.95 -20.72 9.50
N GLN A 78 8.20 -21.03 10.76
CA GLN A 78 7.22 -21.66 11.65
C GLN A 78 6.68 -20.61 12.61
N ALA A 79 5.46 -20.12 12.32
CA ALA A 79 4.84 -19.02 13.05
C ALA A 79 4.67 -19.31 14.55
N SER A 80 4.37 -20.56 14.92
CA SER A 80 4.16 -20.99 16.31
C SER A 80 5.42 -20.89 17.20
N LEU A 81 6.62 -20.90 16.61
CA LEU A 81 7.89 -20.72 17.32
C LEU A 81 8.39 -19.26 17.30
N CYS A 82 7.75 -18.40 16.50
CA CYS A 82 8.24 -17.05 16.28
C CYS A 82 7.92 -16.13 17.47
N THR A 83 8.95 -15.51 18.04
CA THR A 83 8.82 -14.53 19.13
C THR A 83 8.68 -13.08 18.65
N HIS A 84 8.56 -12.86 17.34
CA HIS A 84 8.44 -11.54 16.71
C HIS A 84 9.57 -10.56 17.06
N CYS A 85 10.79 -11.07 17.28
CA CYS A 85 11.97 -10.27 17.62
C CYS A 85 12.56 -9.47 16.45
N ASP A 86 12.11 -9.72 15.24
CA ASP A 86 12.45 -9.07 13.95
C ASP A 86 13.93 -9.13 13.51
N ARG A 87 14.81 -9.84 14.21
CA ARG A 87 16.21 -10.03 13.82
C ARG A 87 16.40 -10.54 12.39
N CYS A 88 15.48 -11.36 11.90
CA CYS A 88 15.47 -11.84 10.51
C CYS A 88 15.22 -10.73 9.49
N LEU A 89 14.50 -9.67 9.87
CA LEU A 89 14.28 -8.51 9.03
C LEU A 89 15.52 -7.62 8.99
N ASP A 90 16.25 -7.51 10.13
CA ASP A 90 17.50 -6.75 10.23
C ASP A 90 18.63 -7.43 9.46
N ALA A 91 18.68 -8.76 9.51
CA ALA A 91 19.69 -9.55 8.80
C ALA A 91 19.47 -9.62 7.29
N CYS A 92 18.29 -9.24 6.77
CA CYS A 92 17.97 -9.43 5.36
C CYS A 92 18.55 -8.32 4.47
N PRO A 93 19.54 -8.60 3.59
CA PRO A 93 20.13 -7.58 2.72
C PRO A 93 19.22 -7.16 1.57
N ARG A 94 18.07 -7.85 1.39
CA ARG A 94 17.12 -7.62 0.30
C ARG A 94 15.87 -6.84 0.72
N SER A 95 15.84 -6.33 1.96
CA SER A 95 14.63 -5.68 2.50
C SER A 95 13.38 -6.56 2.33
N ALA A 96 13.53 -7.86 2.60
CA ALA A 96 12.48 -8.85 2.49
C ALA A 96 12.14 -9.45 3.86
N SER A 97 10.97 -10.07 3.95
CA SER A 97 10.58 -10.85 5.13
C SER A 97 10.53 -12.35 4.78
N PRO A 98 11.12 -13.23 5.58
CA PRO A 98 10.85 -14.66 5.48
C PRO A 98 9.50 -15.05 6.10
N LYS A 99 8.90 -14.15 6.90
CA LYS A 99 7.63 -14.34 7.59
C LYS A 99 6.46 -14.02 6.66
N THR A 100 6.28 -14.83 5.63
CA THR A 100 5.23 -14.66 4.62
C THR A 100 4.39 -15.93 4.49
N HIS A 101 3.18 -15.77 3.98
CA HIS A 101 2.26 -16.85 3.67
C HIS A 101 1.98 -16.87 2.17
N GLN A 102 1.95 -18.06 1.58
CA GLN A 102 1.35 -18.24 0.26
C GLN A 102 -0.15 -18.44 0.47
N MET A 103 -0.95 -17.51 -0.01
CA MET A 103 -2.40 -17.56 0.15
C MET A 103 -3.09 -17.60 -1.21
N SER A 104 -3.99 -18.55 -1.37
CA SER A 104 -4.89 -18.63 -2.52
C SER A 104 -6.09 -17.68 -2.37
N VAL A 105 -6.74 -17.37 -3.48
CA VAL A 105 -8.01 -16.65 -3.48
C VAL A 105 -9.04 -17.32 -2.57
N ALA A 106 -9.14 -18.66 -2.63
CA ALA A 106 -10.08 -19.43 -1.82
C ALA A 106 -9.86 -19.25 -0.32
N GLU A 107 -8.59 -19.24 0.14
CA GLU A 107 -8.27 -19.01 1.56
C GLU A 107 -8.65 -17.60 2.01
N VAL A 108 -8.47 -16.59 1.15
CA VAL A 108 -8.92 -15.22 1.48
C VAL A 108 -10.45 -15.13 1.55
N LEU A 109 -11.18 -15.81 0.66
CA LEU A 109 -12.66 -15.88 0.75
C LEU A 109 -13.13 -16.56 2.05
N VAL A 110 -12.41 -17.57 2.54
CA VAL A 110 -12.68 -18.20 3.86
C VAL A 110 -12.50 -17.17 4.99
N LEU A 111 -11.44 -16.38 4.95
CA LEU A 111 -11.23 -15.30 5.94
C LEU A 111 -12.36 -14.26 5.87
N LEU A 112 -12.75 -13.83 4.67
CA LEU A 112 -13.84 -12.88 4.49
C LEU A 112 -15.16 -13.42 5.05
N ARG A 113 -15.49 -14.69 4.83
CA ARG A 113 -16.70 -15.33 5.40
C ARG A 113 -16.64 -15.39 6.92
N ARG A 114 -15.46 -15.73 7.47
CA ARG A 114 -15.26 -15.80 8.92
C ARG A 114 -15.52 -14.49 9.63
N TYR A 115 -15.10 -13.37 9.03
CA TYR A 115 -15.23 -12.03 9.62
C TYR A 115 -16.35 -11.19 8.98
N GLY A 116 -16.98 -11.69 7.93
CA GLY A 116 -17.94 -11.01 7.07
C GLY A 116 -19.02 -10.19 7.77
N PRO A 117 -19.69 -10.69 8.82
CA PRO A 117 -20.75 -9.92 9.51
C PRO A 117 -20.31 -8.58 10.08
N LEU A 118 -19.01 -8.37 10.25
CA LEU A 118 -18.41 -7.16 10.82
C LEU A 118 -17.71 -6.29 9.77
N LEU A 119 -17.68 -6.73 8.51
CA LEU A 119 -16.90 -6.07 7.46
C LEU A 119 -17.81 -5.28 6.50
N THR A 120 -17.34 -4.12 6.09
CA THR A 120 -17.88 -3.36 4.96
C THR A 120 -17.10 -3.62 3.67
N GLY A 121 -15.93 -4.25 3.75
CA GLY A 121 -15.11 -4.57 2.60
C GLY A 121 -13.73 -5.12 2.91
N ILE A 122 -12.96 -5.25 1.85
CA ILE A 122 -11.54 -5.61 1.88
C ILE A 122 -10.70 -4.47 1.32
N THR A 123 -9.52 -4.24 1.91
CA THR A 123 -8.45 -3.44 1.30
C THR A 123 -7.26 -4.34 1.02
N VAL A 124 -6.77 -4.30 -0.22
CA VAL A 124 -5.50 -4.93 -0.57
C VAL A 124 -4.43 -3.85 -0.65
N SER A 125 -3.40 -4.00 0.17
CA SER A 125 -2.27 -3.10 0.37
C SER A 125 -0.96 -3.91 0.42
N GLY A 126 0.10 -3.42 1.08
CA GLY A 126 1.33 -4.19 1.33
C GLY A 126 2.57 -3.37 1.07
N GLY A 127 3.55 -3.96 0.36
CA GLY A 127 4.60 -3.19 -0.31
C GLY A 127 3.96 -2.37 -1.42
N GLU A 128 3.66 -3.04 -2.55
CA GLU A 128 2.78 -2.52 -3.60
C GLU A 128 1.89 -3.66 -4.11
N ALA A 129 0.59 -3.57 -3.86
CA ALA A 129 -0.36 -4.63 -4.17
C ALA A 129 -0.39 -4.99 -5.67
N THR A 130 -0.17 -4.00 -6.53
CA THR A 130 -0.22 -4.18 -7.99
C THR A 130 0.97 -4.96 -8.55
N THR A 131 2.02 -5.22 -7.79
CA THR A 131 3.09 -6.13 -8.18
C THR A 131 2.59 -7.58 -8.30
N GLN A 132 1.49 -7.90 -7.63
CA GLN A 132 0.79 -9.17 -7.70
C GLN A 132 -0.61 -9.02 -8.35
N LEU A 133 -0.74 -8.14 -9.33
CA LEU A 133 -1.99 -7.76 -10.00
C LEU A 133 -2.87 -8.96 -10.42
N PRO A 134 -2.35 -10.07 -10.98
CA PRO A 134 -3.19 -11.20 -11.38
C PRO A 134 -3.97 -11.82 -10.21
N PHE A 135 -3.38 -11.83 -9.01
CA PHE A 135 -4.06 -12.28 -7.80
C PHE A 135 -5.12 -11.28 -7.35
N VAL A 136 -4.78 -9.98 -7.32
CA VAL A 136 -5.73 -8.93 -6.87
C VAL A 136 -6.98 -8.92 -7.74
N VAL A 137 -6.81 -8.99 -9.07
CA VAL A 137 -7.94 -9.04 -10.01
C VAL A 137 -8.79 -10.30 -9.77
N ALA A 138 -8.15 -11.47 -9.63
CA ALA A 138 -8.88 -12.72 -9.39
C ALA A 138 -9.62 -12.72 -8.04
N LEU A 139 -9.00 -12.16 -6.99
CA LEU A 139 -9.62 -12.04 -5.66
C LEU A 139 -10.85 -11.14 -5.72
N PHE A 140 -10.73 -9.94 -6.28
CA PHE A 140 -11.86 -9.01 -6.36
C PHE A 140 -12.97 -9.57 -7.24
N ALA A 141 -12.65 -10.20 -8.37
CA ALA A 141 -13.63 -10.88 -9.21
C ALA A 141 -14.38 -11.99 -8.45
N ALA A 142 -13.65 -12.79 -7.67
CA ALA A 142 -14.24 -13.88 -6.88
C ALA A 142 -15.15 -13.34 -5.76
N ILE A 143 -14.80 -12.24 -5.11
CA ILE A 143 -15.65 -11.58 -4.11
C ILE A 143 -16.96 -11.09 -4.77
N LYS A 144 -16.85 -10.41 -5.92
CA LYS A 144 -18.03 -9.90 -6.66
C LYS A 144 -18.92 -11.00 -7.18
N ALA A 145 -18.36 -12.16 -7.52
CA ALA A 145 -19.12 -13.34 -7.99
C ALA A 145 -19.76 -14.16 -6.87
N ALA A 146 -19.31 -14.00 -5.62
CA ALA A 146 -19.84 -14.76 -4.48
C ALA A 146 -21.07 -14.05 -3.88
N PRO A 147 -22.30 -14.62 -3.95
CA PRO A 147 -23.52 -13.94 -3.50
C PRO A 147 -23.47 -13.49 -2.03
N ASP A 148 -22.81 -14.25 -1.19
CA ASP A 148 -22.64 -14.00 0.24
C ASP A 148 -21.60 -12.89 0.54
N LEU A 149 -20.71 -12.55 -0.42
CA LEU A 149 -19.65 -11.56 -0.26
C LEU A 149 -19.78 -10.37 -1.20
N ALA A 150 -20.67 -10.42 -2.20
CA ALA A 150 -20.78 -9.41 -3.27
C ALA A 150 -21.13 -7.99 -2.74
N HIS A 151 -21.66 -7.91 -1.51
CA HIS A 151 -21.93 -6.64 -0.83
C HIS A 151 -20.66 -5.95 -0.31
N LEU A 152 -19.56 -6.69 -0.17
CA LEU A 152 -18.30 -6.14 0.31
C LEU A 152 -17.62 -5.27 -0.77
N THR A 153 -17.16 -4.10 -0.36
CA THR A 153 -16.39 -3.22 -1.24
C THR A 153 -14.93 -3.68 -1.34
N CYS A 154 -14.38 -3.63 -2.56
CA CYS A 154 -13.00 -4.00 -2.87
C CYS A 154 -12.17 -2.74 -3.10
N LEU A 155 -11.30 -2.39 -2.15
CA LEU A 155 -10.41 -1.24 -2.25
C LEU A 155 -8.97 -1.66 -2.46
N LEU A 156 -8.25 -0.83 -3.23
CA LEU A 156 -6.81 -0.94 -3.42
C LEU A 156 -6.12 0.23 -2.74
N ASP A 157 -5.05 -0.05 -1.98
CA ASP A 157 -4.10 0.93 -1.47
C ASP A 157 -2.80 0.78 -2.26
N SER A 158 -2.39 1.83 -2.99
CA SER A 158 -1.33 1.73 -4.00
C SER A 158 -0.48 2.99 -4.10
N ASN A 159 0.78 2.79 -4.47
CA ASN A 159 1.69 3.87 -4.82
C ASN A 159 1.39 4.51 -6.19
N GLY A 160 0.38 4.02 -6.92
CA GLY A 160 -0.08 4.59 -8.18
C GLY A 160 0.80 4.30 -9.40
N SER A 161 1.82 3.47 -9.29
CA SER A 161 2.74 3.19 -10.41
C SER A 161 2.21 2.22 -11.46
N LEU A 162 1.00 1.67 -11.27
CA LEU A 162 0.39 0.73 -12.21
C LEU A 162 0.14 1.42 -13.56
N GLY A 163 0.56 0.77 -14.64
CA GLY A 163 0.29 1.26 -15.99
C GLY A 163 -1.18 1.11 -16.39
N GLU A 164 -1.60 1.86 -17.41
CA GLU A 164 -2.99 1.93 -17.88
C GLU A 164 -3.60 0.54 -18.17
N THR A 165 -2.90 -0.33 -18.88
CA THR A 165 -3.36 -1.70 -19.16
C THR A 165 -3.65 -2.50 -17.89
N GLY A 166 -2.87 -2.26 -16.83
CA GLY A 166 -3.11 -2.87 -15.52
C GLY A 166 -4.39 -2.34 -14.88
N TRP A 167 -4.59 -1.02 -14.93
CA TRP A 167 -5.84 -0.40 -14.44
C TRP A 167 -7.06 -0.87 -15.20
N GLN A 168 -6.99 -0.98 -16.53
CA GLN A 168 -8.11 -1.50 -17.35
C GLN A 168 -8.53 -2.91 -16.94
N ARG A 169 -7.60 -3.75 -16.48
CA ARG A 169 -7.92 -5.08 -15.95
C ARG A 169 -8.56 -5.05 -14.57
N LEU A 170 -8.21 -4.07 -13.75
CA LEU A 170 -8.66 -3.97 -12.35
C LEU A 170 -10.00 -3.22 -12.22
N LEU A 171 -10.22 -2.18 -13.02
CA LEU A 171 -11.40 -1.31 -12.94
C LEU A 171 -12.74 -2.04 -12.90
N PRO A 172 -12.96 -3.14 -13.66
CA PRO A 172 -14.26 -3.84 -13.64
C PRO A 172 -14.61 -4.47 -12.28
N VAL A 173 -13.63 -4.75 -11.44
CA VAL A 173 -13.80 -5.43 -10.15
C VAL A 173 -13.43 -4.57 -8.94
N LEU A 174 -12.89 -3.37 -9.19
CA LEU A 174 -12.48 -2.40 -8.18
C LEU A 174 -13.64 -1.50 -7.79
N ASP A 175 -13.84 -1.25 -6.50
CA ASP A 175 -14.78 -0.21 -6.03
C ASP A 175 -14.09 1.14 -5.82
N GLY A 176 -12.81 1.15 -5.44
CA GLY A 176 -12.03 2.37 -5.32
C GLY A 176 -10.55 2.12 -5.03
N ALA A 177 -9.73 3.10 -5.33
CA ALA A 177 -8.32 3.09 -5.01
C ALA A 177 -7.94 4.32 -4.19
N MET A 178 -7.05 4.11 -3.22
CA MET A 178 -6.37 5.13 -2.46
C MET A 178 -4.94 5.24 -3.00
N ILE A 179 -4.55 6.43 -3.44
CA ILE A 179 -3.28 6.62 -4.16
C ILE A 179 -2.40 7.61 -3.42
N ASP A 180 -1.15 7.21 -3.20
CA ASP A 180 -0.12 8.04 -2.60
C ASP A 180 0.59 8.91 -3.63
N LEU A 181 0.56 10.24 -3.47
CA LEU A 181 1.48 11.17 -4.12
C LEU A 181 2.51 11.64 -3.08
N LYS A 182 3.76 11.19 -3.24
CA LYS A 182 4.79 11.38 -2.21
C LYS A 182 5.65 12.65 -2.41
N GLY A 183 5.55 13.29 -3.57
CA GLY A 183 6.18 14.57 -3.90
C GLY A 183 5.54 15.15 -5.16
N TRP A 184 5.47 16.48 -5.26
CA TRP A 184 4.85 17.12 -6.41
C TRP A 184 5.83 17.24 -7.58
N ARG A 185 7.04 17.81 -7.37
CA ARG A 185 8.05 17.89 -8.44
C ARG A 185 8.68 16.52 -8.69
N GLU A 186 9.03 16.25 -9.94
CA GLU A 186 9.66 14.99 -10.36
C GLU A 186 10.88 14.65 -9.50
N SER A 187 11.78 15.62 -9.28
CA SER A 187 12.98 15.43 -8.48
C SER A 187 12.69 15.09 -7.03
N VAL A 188 11.66 15.69 -6.43
CA VAL A 188 11.25 15.43 -5.06
C VAL A 188 10.60 14.05 -4.96
N HIS A 189 9.67 13.72 -5.86
CA HIS A 189 9.05 12.41 -5.90
C HIS A 189 10.11 11.31 -6.07
N HIS A 190 11.05 11.50 -6.99
CA HIS A 190 12.14 10.55 -7.21
C HIS A 190 13.02 10.39 -5.96
N SER A 191 13.38 11.47 -5.28
CA SER A 191 14.18 11.41 -4.04
C SER A 191 13.48 10.65 -2.91
N LEU A 192 12.15 10.72 -2.84
CA LEU A 192 11.33 10.08 -1.81
C LEU A 192 10.91 8.66 -2.15
N THR A 193 11.04 8.22 -3.42
CA THR A 193 10.49 6.92 -3.87
C THR A 193 11.47 6.07 -4.66
N GLY A 194 12.51 6.68 -5.24
CA GLY A 194 13.39 6.05 -6.21
C GLY A 194 12.75 5.85 -7.59
N GLN A 195 11.58 6.46 -7.86
CA GLN A 195 10.83 6.30 -9.12
C GLN A 195 10.24 7.64 -9.59
N GLY A 196 9.94 7.72 -10.89
CA GLY A 196 9.26 8.88 -11.46
C GLY A 196 7.78 8.95 -11.08
N ARG A 197 7.23 10.17 -11.10
CA ARG A 197 5.82 10.44 -10.71
C ARG A 197 4.82 10.31 -11.86
N GLU A 198 5.26 10.27 -13.12
CA GLU A 198 4.36 10.33 -14.28
C GLU A 198 3.25 9.29 -14.25
N ARG A 199 3.59 8.03 -13.91
CA ARG A 199 2.58 6.96 -13.78
C ARG A 199 1.61 7.20 -12.65
N VAL A 200 2.07 7.81 -11.55
CA VAL A 200 1.22 8.15 -10.40
C VAL A 200 0.19 9.19 -10.81
N LEU A 201 0.63 10.26 -11.51
CA LEU A 201 -0.27 11.29 -12.00
C LEU A 201 -1.27 10.75 -13.03
N ALA A 202 -0.82 9.89 -13.96
CA ALA A 202 -1.69 9.22 -14.93
C ALA A 202 -2.73 8.32 -14.24
N SER A 203 -2.32 7.58 -13.19
CA SER A 203 -3.23 6.74 -12.40
C SER A 203 -4.28 7.56 -11.66
N LEU A 204 -3.89 8.67 -11.04
CA LEU A 204 -4.82 9.59 -10.37
C LEU A 204 -5.89 10.11 -11.34
N GLN A 205 -5.46 10.60 -12.53
CA GLN A 205 -6.38 11.09 -13.54
C GLN A 205 -7.30 10.00 -14.10
N LEU A 206 -6.77 8.81 -14.36
CA LEU A 206 -7.53 7.67 -14.87
C LEU A 206 -8.61 7.26 -13.86
N LEU A 207 -8.22 7.10 -12.58
CA LEU A 207 -9.14 6.70 -11.52
C LEU A 207 -10.18 7.78 -11.22
N ALA A 208 -9.81 9.07 -11.26
CA ALA A 208 -10.75 10.17 -11.11
C ALA A 208 -11.81 10.17 -12.23
N ARG A 209 -11.38 10.05 -13.49
CA ARG A 209 -12.31 9.94 -14.65
C ARG A 209 -13.21 8.71 -14.57
N ALA A 210 -12.72 7.61 -14.00
CA ALA A 210 -13.50 6.39 -13.81
C ALA A 210 -14.41 6.43 -12.56
N GLY A 211 -14.38 7.50 -11.75
CA GLY A 211 -15.10 7.58 -10.48
C GLY A 211 -14.63 6.55 -9.44
N LYS A 212 -13.34 6.13 -9.54
CA LYS A 212 -12.74 5.10 -8.69
C LYS A 212 -11.58 5.61 -7.81
N LEU A 213 -11.30 6.94 -7.85
CA LEU A 213 -10.34 7.54 -6.91
C LEU A 213 -11.03 7.78 -5.58
N ALA A 214 -10.85 6.83 -4.65
CA ALA A 214 -11.48 6.90 -3.34
C ALA A 214 -10.81 7.91 -2.41
N GLU A 215 -9.48 8.06 -2.52
CA GLU A 215 -8.69 8.99 -1.69
C GLU A 215 -7.35 9.29 -2.37
N LEU A 216 -6.98 10.58 -2.40
CA LEU A 216 -5.62 11.01 -2.67
C LEU A 216 -4.87 11.17 -1.35
N ARG A 217 -3.69 10.59 -1.23
CA ARG A 217 -2.85 10.71 -0.03
C ARG A 217 -1.60 11.52 -0.33
N LEU A 218 -1.36 12.56 0.47
CA LEU A 218 -0.16 13.39 0.38
C LEU A 218 0.73 13.11 1.60
N LEU A 219 2.02 12.84 1.35
CA LEU A 219 3.00 12.59 2.41
C LEU A 219 3.81 13.86 2.70
N GLN A 220 3.61 14.43 3.89
CA GLN A 220 4.41 15.54 4.38
C GLN A 220 5.67 15.03 5.09
N VAL A 221 6.84 15.39 4.52
CA VAL A 221 8.17 15.14 5.09
C VAL A 221 8.85 16.50 5.27
N PRO A 222 9.16 16.93 6.51
CA PRO A 222 9.75 18.23 6.79
C PRO A 222 11.03 18.49 5.99
N GLY A 223 11.13 19.67 5.37
CA GLY A 223 12.27 20.06 4.55
C GLY A 223 12.47 19.28 3.23
N ARG A 224 11.54 18.35 2.90
CA ARG A 224 11.62 17.50 1.69
C ARG A 224 10.38 17.57 0.82
N SER A 225 9.19 17.68 1.39
CA SER A 225 7.94 17.83 0.62
C SER A 225 7.84 19.21 -0.01
N ASP A 226 7.17 19.28 -1.16
CA ASP A 226 7.10 20.45 -2.04
C ASP A 226 5.66 20.79 -2.48
N PHE A 227 4.69 20.46 -1.65
CA PHE A 227 3.28 20.75 -1.91
C PHE A 227 2.92 22.23 -1.69
N LEU A 228 3.71 22.94 -0.88
CA LEU A 228 3.57 24.37 -0.64
C LEU A 228 4.65 25.16 -1.38
N ASP A 229 4.31 26.36 -1.82
CA ASP A 229 5.25 27.35 -2.35
C ASP A 229 6.03 28.07 -1.22
N ALA A 230 6.96 28.95 -1.59
CA ALA A 230 7.76 29.69 -0.63
C ALA A 230 6.94 30.67 0.24
N GLY A 231 5.74 31.06 -0.20
CA GLY A 231 4.81 31.90 0.54
C GLY A 231 3.89 31.12 1.49
N GLY A 232 3.99 29.78 1.50
CA GLY A 232 3.12 28.89 2.28
C GLY A 232 1.77 28.62 1.64
N GLY A 233 1.54 29.07 0.41
CA GLY A 233 0.39 28.71 -0.39
C GLY A 233 0.57 27.35 -1.07
N LEU A 234 -0.52 26.77 -1.59
CA LEU A 234 -0.42 25.56 -2.37
C LEU A 234 0.34 25.83 -3.68
N ASP A 235 1.27 24.93 -4.05
CA ASP A 235 2.00 25.05 -5.33
C ASP A 235 1.05 25.21 -6.52
N ALA A 236 1.34 26.14 -7.43
CA ALA A 236 0.44 26.47 -8.53
C ALA A 236 0.22 25.28 -9.46
N GLY A 237 1.29 24.56 -9.83
CA GLY A 237 1.16 23.38 -10.70
C GLY A 237 0.39 22.23 -10.04
N LEU A 238 0.59 22.03 -8.72
CA LEU A 238 -0.22 21.08 -7.96
C LEU A 238 -1.69 21.52 -7.93
N THR A 239 -1.95 22.82 -7.74
CA THR A 239 -3.30 23.38 -7.76
C THR A 239 -4.01 23.06 -9.09
N ASP A 240 -3.36 23.34 -10.21
CA ASP A 240 -3.89 23.08 -11.55
C ASP A 240 -4.16 21.59 -11.76
N PHE A 241 -3.23 20.75 -11.32
CA PHE A 241 -3.41 19.28 -11.41
C PHE A 241 -4.58 18.79 -10.58
N LEU A 242 -4.71 19.21 -9.33
CA LEU A 242 -5.82 18.81 -8.45
C LEU A 242 -7.18 19.21 -9.02
N GLN A 243 -7.27 20.36 -9.70
CA GLN A 243 -8.50 20.76 -10.40
C GLN A 243 -8.92 19.76 -11.48
N THR A 244 -7.95 19.10 -12.15
CA THR A 244 -8.26 18.07 -13.17
C THR A 244 -8.86 16.80 -12.58
N LEU A 245 -8.66 16.54 -11.28
CA LEU A 245 -9.20 15.35 -10.62
C LEU A 245 -10.65 15.52 -10.18
N GLY A 246 -11.16 16.76 -10.10
CA GLY A 246 -12.45 17.07 -9.52
C GLY A 246 -12.47 16.89 -7.99
N PRO A 247 -13.66 16.81 -7.38
CA PRO A 247 -13.78 16.63 -5.94
C PRO A 247 -13.32 15.21 -5.54
N VAL A 248 -12.26 15.13 -4.76
CA VAL A 248 -11.70 13.88 -4.24
C VAL A 248 -11.33 14.07 -2.76
N PRO A 249 -11.61 13.09 -1.87
CA PRO A 249 -11.11 13.12 -0.52
C PRO A 249 -9.57 13.13 -0.51
N ILE A 250 -8.98 14.00 0.31
CA ILE A 250 -7.53 14.12 0.45
C ILE A 250 -7.15 13.75 1.88
N ARG A 251 -6.24 12.82 2.05
CA ARG A 251 -5.64 12.48 3.33
C ARG A 251 -4.21 12.97 3.39
N LEU A 252 -3.88 13.68 4.47
CA LEU A 252 -2.51 14.09 4.74
C LEU A 252 -1.87 13.07 5.68
N ASN A 253 -0.72 12.55 5.31
CA ASN A 253 0.11 11.69 6.15
C ASN A 253 1.39 12.45 6.51
N GLY A 254 1.72 12.52 7.80
CA GLY A 254 3.00 13.05 8.27
C GLY A 254 4.04 11.94 8.37
N PHE A 255 5.26 12.21 7.93
CA PHE A 255 6.37 11.29 8.13
C PHE A 255 6.59 11.01 9.64
N ARG A 256 6.81 9.75 9.97
CA ARG A 256 7.12 9.23 11.32
C ARG A 256 8.24 8.20 11.22
N HIS A 257 9.00 8.01 12.29
CA HIS A 257 10.09 7.02 12.34
C HIS A 257 9.61 5.58 12.49
N HIS A 258 8.32 5.36 12.81
CA HIS A 258 7.80 4.01 13.03
C HIS A 258 8.09 3.07 11.84
N GLY A 259 8.87 2.01 12.08
CA GLY A 259 9.27 1.01 11.08
C GLY A 259 10.34 1.47 10.09
N VAL A 260 10.70 2.74 10.06
CA VAL A 260 11.69 3.32 9.15
C VAL A 260 13.09 2.79 9.45
N ARG A 261 13.93 2.73 8.42
CA ARG A 261 15.33 2.27 8.49
C ARG A 261 16.26 3.15 7.66
N GLY A 262 17.57 3.00 7.88
CA GLY A 262 18.59 3.68 7.10
C GLY A 262 18.60 5.19 7.30
N GLU A 263 18.88 5.94 6.23
CA GLU A 263 19.10 7.39 6.30
C GLU A 263 17.89 8.18 6.81
N ALA A 264 16.68 7.70 6.56
CA ALA A 264 15.47 8.39 6.96
C ALA A 264 15.21 8.37 8.48
N MET A 265 15.96 7.56 9.24
CA MET A 265 15.98 7.67 10.70
C MET A 265 16.54 9.00 11.20
N GLY A 266 17.33 9.71 10.37
CA GLY A 266 17.82 11.05 10.64
C GLY A 266 16.90 12.18 10.15
N TRP A 267 15.77 11.87 9.54
CA TRP A 267 14.83 12.89 9.06
C TRP A 267 13.95 13.38 10.21
N GLN A 268 13.49 14.63 10.12
CA GLN A 268 12.55 15.19 11.08
C GLN A 268 11.16 14.59 10.89
N GLU A 269 10.48 14.22 11.98
CA GLU A 269 9.07 13.87 11.94
C GLU A 269 8.19 15.10 11.67
N ALA A 270 7.12 14.92 10.94
CA ALA A 270 6.21 16.01 10.63
C ALA A 270 5.44 16.45 11.87
N ALA A 271 5.51 17.75 12.17
CA ALA A 271 4.69 18.35 13.22
C ALA A 271 3.24 18.54 12.76
N MET A 272 2.30 18.60 13.71
CA MET A 272 0.89 18.79 13.37
C MET A 272 0.66 20.14 12.68
N GLU A 273 1.39 21.16 13.10
CA GLU A 273 1.35 22.50 12.51
C GLU A 273 1.72 22.53 11.01
N GLU A 274 2.57 21.61 10.57
CA GLU A 274 2.91 21.48 9.14
C GLU A 274 1.76 20.85 8.35
N LEU A 275 1.11 19.82 8.92
CA LEU A 275 -0.07 19.20 8.35
C LEU A 275 -1.25 20.19 8.31
N ASP A 276 -1.44 20.98 9.36
CA ASP A 276 -2.48 22.01 9.42
C ASP A 276 -2.25 23.10 8.37
N ARG A 277 -1.01 23.54 8.17
CA ARG A 277 -0.68 24.50 7.11
C ARG A 277 -1.05 23.96 5.73
N LEU A 278 -0.66 22.73 5.41
CA LEU A 278 -1.00 22.10 4.14
C LEU A 278 -2.52 21.88 4.01
N SER A 279 -3.18 21.43 5.08
CA SER A 279 -4.64 21.29 5.13
C SER A 279 -5.36 22.62 4.84
N ASN A 280 -4.91 23.70 5.46
CA ASN A 280 -5.50 25.02 5.27
C ASN A 280 -5.25 25.54 3.82
N ALA A 281 -4.06 25.33 3.27
CA ALA A 281 -3.74 25.71 1.89
C ALA A 281 -4.65 24.98 0.87
N LEU A 282 -4.91 23.68 1.08
CA LEU A 282 -5.86 22.90 0.26
C LEU A 282 -7.29 23.43 0.39
N LYS A 283 -7.77 23.65 1.62
CA LYS A 283 -9.14 24.14 1.90
C LYS A 283 -9.39 25.52 1.32
N VAL A 284 -8.43 26.44 1.41
CA VAL A 284 -8.51 27.81 0.83
C VAL A 284 -8.70 27.73 -0.69
N LYS A 285 -8.15 26.72 -1.35
CA LYS A 285 -8.33 26.48 -2.80
C LYS A 285 -9.59 25.67 -3.12
N GLY A 286 -10.40 25.28 -2.13
CA GLY A 286 -11.64 24.53 -2.30
C GLY A 286 -11.45 23.02 -2.47
N PHE A 287 -10.25 22.47 -2.19
CA PHE A 287 -10.01 21.03 -2.27
C PHE A 287 -10.42 20.29 -0.99
N GLY A 288 -10.87 19.08 -1.14
CA GLY A 288 -11.25 18.20 -0.04
C GLY A 288 -12.57 17.48 -0.22
N PRO A 289 -13.03 16.79 0.82
CA PRO A 289 -12.65 16.92 2.22
C PRO A 289 -11.19 16.52 2.51
N VAL A 290 -10.55 17.24 3.44
CA VAL A 290 -9.18 16.97 3.88
C VAL A 290 -9.21 16.33 5.27
N SER A 291 -8.61 15.14 5.41
CA SER A 291 -8.46 14.42 6.67
C SER A 291 -7.01 14.39 7.13
N LEU A 292 -6.80 14.44 8.43
CA LEU A 292 -5.51 14.30 9.10
C LEU A 292 -5.43 12.92 9.76
N PRO A 293 -4.22 12.38 10.03
CA PRO A 293 -4.08 11.16 10.80
C PRO A 293 -4.68 11.36 12.21
N PRO A 294 -5.23 10.31 12.83
CA PRO A 294 -5.59 10.38 14.24
C PRO A 294 -4.32 10.68 15.07
N LEU A 295 -4.51 11.48 16.14
CA LEU A 295 -3.46 11.81 17.10
C LEU A 295 -2.97 10.58 17.85
#